data_6757487b2f3d77ad6bbf67ec3e3906dc
#
_entry.id   6757487b2f3d77ad6bbf67ec3e3906dc
#
_cell.length_a   1.000
_cell.length_b   1.000
_cell.length_c   1.000
_cell.angle_alpha   90.00
_cell.angle_beta   90.00
_cell.angle_gamma   90.00
#
_symmetry.space_group_name_H-M   'P 1'
#
loop_
_entity.id
_entity.type
_entity.pdbx_description
1 polymer ?
#
loop_
_entity_poly.entity_id
_entity_poly.type
_entity_poly.pdbx_seq_one_letter_code
_entity_poly.pdbx_strand_id
1 'polypeptide(L)'
;MGTSTVERVFFDESTNEAIRETLPEAGITFFEYVTHLGDGALLIVFATLLYWFGADSRREQRALVIAIGLGALAISAGMKGIFLRPRPELAAGYGGYSFPSAHAMGAAAFYGALAVVADTGTRLQRYVVAGTVIGLVAFSRVVIGVHFVGDVVVGVAIGLAFVALVAHDRTSEPDFIFAIAAVIAILSFILGSREFTAMTIGATIGATIAWQYVKALSPQPRGAAIVLLGYLCLPVVIGLRAVPVFWPDHVLVSVLEVIGYAVVTAAALVVPVVAERMNDWPPVEWLQARLPFSGRTIDPDQVPGSAGD
;
A
#
# COMPACT_ATOMS: atom_id res chain seq x y z
N MET A 1 -33.74 21.92 11.32
CA MET A 1 -33.79 20.44 11.32
C MET A 1 -32.67 19.98 12.22
N GLY A 2 -32.99 19.31 13.34
CA GLY A 2 -31.92 18.84 14.27
C GLY A 2 -31.12 17.74 13.63
N THR A 3 -29.79 17.85 13.65
CA THR A 3 -28.87 16.79 13.25
C THR A 3 -29.15 15.53 14.06
N SER A 4 -29.14 14.36 13.42
CA SER A 4 -29.34 13.08 14.13
C SER A 4 -28.20 12.85 15.15
N THR A 5 -28.47 12.10 16.21
CA THR A 5 -27.44 11.77 17.22
C THR A 5 -26.24 11.09 16.57
N VAL A 6 -26.47 10.25 15.56
CA VAL A 6 -25.41 9.58 14.79
C VAL A 6 -24.54 10.60 14.06
N GLU A 7 -25.13 11.59 13.43
CA GLU A 7 -24.42 12.64 12.70
C GLU A 7 -23.50 13.44 13.64
N ARG A 8 -24.00 13.77 14.85
CA ARG A 8 -23.23 14.49 15.86
C ARG A 8 -22.04 13.68 16.41
N VAL A 9 -22.19 12.39 16.62
CA VAL A 9 -21.09 11.57 17.17
C VAL A 9 -20.03 11.24 16.12
N PHE A 10 -20.47 10.96 14.89
CA PHE A 10 -19.56 10.44 13.86
C PHE A 10 -18.97 11.50 12.94
N PHE A 11 -19.58 12.65 12.84
CA PHE A 11 -19.21 13.67 11.86
C PHE A 11 -19.24 15.10 12.41
N ASP A 12 -18.98 15.26 13.70
CA ASP A 12 -18.89 16.54 14.39
C ASP A 12 -17.45 16.72 14.91
N GLU A 13 -16.94 17.93 14.78
CA GLU A 13 -15.59 18.30 15.24
C GLU A 13 -15.44 18.25 16.75
N SER A 14 -16.54 18.49 17.47
CA SER A 14 -16.53 18.41 18.94
C SER A 14 -16.01 17.09 19.50
N THR A 15 -16.22 15.98 18.75
CA THR A 15 -15.67 14.67 19.11
C THR A 15 -14.14 14.64 18.95
N ASN A 16 -13.62 15.23 17.89
CA ASN A 16 -12.17 15.33 17.66
C ASN A 16 -11.51 16.22 18.73
N GLU A 17 -12.11 17.35 19.02
CA GLU A 17 -11.65 18.31 20.04
C GLU A 17 -11.63 17.67 21.42
N ALA A 18 -12.73 17.01 21.82
CA ALA A 18 -12.81 16.34 23.11
C ALA A 18 -11.74 15.25 23.28
N ILE A 19 -11.43 14.48 22.20
CA ILE A 19 -10.35 13.48 22.23
C ILE A 19 -8.99 14.18 22.39
N ARG A 20 -8.75 15.26 21.65
CA ARG A 20 -7.47 16.00 21.72
C ARG A 20 -7.24 16.63 23.09
N GLU A 21 -8.28 17.21 23.69
CA GLU A 21 -8.19 17.82 25.03
C GLU A 21 -7.84 16.83 26.14
N THR A 22 -8.17 15.54 25.97
CA THR A 22 -7.82 14.49 26.93
C THR A 22 -6.37 14.02 26.82
N LEU A 23 -5.67 14.36 25.73
CA LEU A 23 -4.32 13.88 25.45
C LEU A 23 -3.28 14.95 25.74
N PRO A 24 -2.15 14.58 26.39
CA PRO A 24 -1.02 15.49 26.50
C PRO A 24 -0.38 15.70 25.11
N GLU A 25 0.34 16.82 24.95
CA GLU A 25 1.01 17.18 23.68
C GLU A 25 1.91 16.06 23.15
N ALA A 26 2.65 15.39 24.03
CA ALA A 26 3.47 14.23 23.67
C ALA A 26 2.65 13.07 23.08
N GLY A 27 1.40 12.90 23.52
CA GLY A 27 0.48 11.91 22.98
C GLY A 27 0.04 12.28 21.55
N ILE A 28 -0.24 13.55 21.29
CA ILE A 28 -0.59 14.04 19.96
C ILE A 28 0.60 13.82 19.02
N THR A 29 1.80 14.23 19.42
CA THR A 29 3.03 14.02 18.66
C THR A 29 3.29 12.53 18.37
N PHE A 30 3.06 11.65 19.33
CA PHE A 30 3.14 10.20 19.11
C PHE A 30 2.20 9.75 17.97
N PHE A 31 0.95 10.22 17.95
CA PHE A 31 0.00 9.86 16.89
C PHE A 31 0.33 10.50 15.54
N GLU A 32 1.03 11.63 15.51
CA GLU A 32 1.59 12.21 14.27
C GLU A 32 2.64 11.29 13.63
N TYR A 33 3.43 10.56 14.43
CA TYR A 33 4.32 9.52 13.88
C TYR A 33 3.58 8.23 13.53
N VAL A 34 2.66 7.78 14.36
CA VAL A 34 1.89 6.55 14.13
C VAL A 34 1.10 6.60 12.83
N THR A 35 0.58 7.77 12.46
CA THR A 35 -0.21 7.92 11.23
C THR A 35 0.56 7.53 9.97
N HIS A 36 1.89 7.65 9.96
CA HIS A 36 2.72 7.26 8.82
C HIS A 36 2.66 5.76 8.51
N LEU A 37 2.32 4.91 9.49
CA LEU A 37 2.07 3.48 9.23
C LEU A 37 0.88 3.22 8.29
N GLY A 38 0.01 4.21 8.11
CA GLY A 38 -1.10 4.18 7.14
C GLY A 38 -0.83 5.00 5.89
N ASP A 39 0.35 5.61 5.74
CA ASP A 39 0.70 6.39 4.56
C ASP A 39 0.80 5.48 3.33
N GLY A 40 0.05 5.83 2.28
CA GLY A 40 -0.03 5.02 1.07
C GLY A 40 1.33 4.77 0.41
N ALA A 41 2.25 5.75 0.46
CA ALA A 41 3.59 5.57 -0.08
C ALA A 41 4.39 4.54 0.74
N LEU A 42 4.30 4.58 2.07
CA LEU A 42 4.96 3.62 2.95
C LEU A 42 4.40 2.21 2.78
N LEU A 43 3.07 2.08 2.68
CA LEU A 43 2.41 0.80 2.44
C LEU A 43 2.80 0.19 1.10
N ILE A 44 2.91 0.99 0.03
CA ILE A 44 3.38 0.54 -1.29
C ILE A 44 4.83 0.06 -1.20
N VAL A 45 5.70 0.80 -0.51
CA VAL A 45 7.10 0.38 -0.31
C VAL A 45 7.15 -0.95 0.44
N PHE A 46 6.42 -1.10 1.54
CA PHE A 46 6.37 -2.36 2.28
C PHE A 46 5.83 -3.52 1.45
N ALA A 47 4.75 -3.31 0.70
CA ALA A 47 4.21 -4.34 -0.19
C ALA A 47 5.22 -4.77 -1.26
N THR A 48 5.95 -3.79 -1.83
CA THR A 48 6.97 -4.03 -2.85
C THR A 48 8.17 -4.80 -2.26
N LEU A 49 8.65 -4.40 -1.08
CA LEU A 49 9.74 -5.10 -0.40
C LEU A 49 9.35 -6.54 -0.02
N LEU A 50 8.13 -6.74 0.47
CA LEU A 50 7.61 -8.09 0.74
C LEU A 50 7.54 -8.93 -0.54
N TYR A 51 7.13 -8.34 -1.66
CA TYR A 51 7.08 -9.02 -2.95
C TYR A 51 8.48 -9.39 -3.45
N TRP A 52 9.46 -8.51 -3.27
CA TRP A 52 10.83 -8.69 -3.77
C TRP A 52 11.65 -9.67 -2.95
N PHE A 53 11.56 -9.62 -1.61
CA PHE A 53 12.44 -10.33 -0.69
C PHE A 53 11.78 -11.52 0.02
N GLY A 54 10.51 -11.75 -0.22
CA GLY A 54 9.85 -12.89 0.38
C GLY A 54 10.13 -14.21 -0.36
N ALA A 55 9.81 -15.36 0.25
CA ALA A 55 10.03 -16.67 -0.33
C ALA A 55 9.22 -16.92 -1.61
N ASP A 56 9.83 -17.52 -2.64
CA ASP A 56 9.20 -17.71 -3.96
C ASP A 56 7.90 -18.51 -3.91
N SER A 57 7.83 -19.51 -3.03
CA SER A 57 6.63 -20.34 -2.85
C SER A 57 5.37 -19.55 -2.49
N ARG A 58 5.49 -18.26 -2.13
CA ARG A 58 4.36 -17.38 -1.75
C ARG A 58 4.27 -16.09 -2.54
N ARG A 59 4.84 -16.09 -3.73
CA ARG A 59 4.87 -14.90 -4.58
C ARG A 59 3.48 -14.42 -4.97
N GLU A 60 2.57 -15.34 -5.29
CA GLU A 60 1.17 -15.02 -5.60
C GLU A 60 0.46 -14.35 -4.43
N GLN A 61 0.61 -14.89 -3.22
CA GLN A 61 0.00 -14.29 -2.02
C GLN A 61 0.52 -12.87 -1.77
N ARG A 62 1.80 -12.60 -2.03
CA ARG A 62 2.37 -11.26 -1.91
C ARG A 62 1.90 -10.32 -3.02
N ALA A 63 1.74 -10.82 -4.25
CA ALA A 63 1.12 -10.07 -5.32
C ALA A 63 -0.33 -9.73 -5.00
N LEU A 64 -1.04 -10.65 -4.33
CA LEU A 64 -2.41 -10.42 -3.84
C LEU A 64 -2.47 -9.26 -2.83
N VAL A 65 -1.48 -9.12 -1.94
CA VAL A 65 -1.40 -7.97 -1.01
C VAL A 65 -1.29 -6.65 -1.79
N ILE A 66 -0.48 -6.62 -2.85
CA ILE A 66 -0.36 -5.45 -3.74
C ILE A 66 -1.70 -5.17 -4.42
N ALA A 67 -2.35 -6.20 -4.97
CA ALA A 67 -3.63 -6.05 -5.66
C ALA A 67 -4.74 -5.51 -4.74
N ILE A 68 -4.82 -6.02 -3.51
CA ILE A 68 -5.75 -5.54 -2.48
C ILE A 68 -5.45 -4.08 -2.11
N GLY A 69 -4.19 -3.72 -1.93
CA GLY A 69 -3.78 -2.35 -1.63
C GLY A 69 -4.18 -1.37 -2.74
N LEU A 70 -3.93 -1.72 -4.00
CA LEU A 70 -4.34 -0.92 -5.16
C LEU A 70 -5.87 -0.82 -5.29
N GLY A 71 -6.60 -1.91 -5.02
CA GLY A 71 -8.06 -1.92 -5.01
C GLY A 71 -8.63 -1.00 -3.93
N ALA A 72 -8.10 -1.07 -2.73
CA ALA A 72 -8.52 -0.19 -1.62
C ALA A 72 -8.25 1.29 -1.95
N LEU A 73 -7.11 1.62 -2.56
CA LEU A 73 -6.80 2.96 -3.01
C LEU A 73 -7.79 3.45 -4.06
N ALA A 74 -8.13 2.60 -5.04
CA ALA A 74 -9.11 2.92 -6.07
C ALA A 74 -10.53 3.13 -5.50
N ILE A 75 -10.96 2.29 -4.55
CA ILE A 75 -12.24 2.46 -3.83
C ILE A 75 -12.25 3.79 -3.08
N SER A 76 -11.19 4.10 -2.32
CA SER A 76 -11.08 5.36 -1.59
C SER A 76 -11.17 6.58 -2.51
N ALA A 77 -10.46 6.54 -3.64
CA ALA A 77 -10.51 7.61 -4.64
C ALA A 77 -11.92 7.80 -5.18
N GLY A 78 -12.61 6.72 -5.56
CA GLY A 78 -13.98 6.78 -6.07
C GLY A 78 -14.97 7.35 -5.07
N MET A 79 -14.92 6.88 -3.83
CA MET A 79 -15.82 7.36 -2.78
C MET A 79 -15.62 8.84 -2.47
N LYS A 80 -14.36 9.32 -2.45
CA LYS A 80 -14.07 10.75 -2.28
C LYS A 80 -14.71 11.61 -3.37
N GLY A 81 -14.70 11.12 -4.62
CA GLY A 81 -15.34 11.79 -5.75
C GLY A 81 -16.87 11.79 -5.69
N ILE A 82 -17.48 10.78 -5.04
CA ILE A 82 -18.96 10.71 -4.88
C ILE A 82 -19.43 11.58 -3.71
N PHE A 83 -18.77 11.47 -2.55
CA PHE A 83 -19.27 12.11 -1.32
C PHE A 83 -18.84 13.56 -1.14
N LEU A 84 -17.70 13.96 -1.72
CA LEU A 84 -17.15 15.32 -1.72
C LEU A 84 -17.15 15.98 -0.33
N ARG A 85 -17.01 15.20 0.74
CA ARG A 85 -17.12 15.68 2.11
C ARG A 85 -15.91 16.53 2.48
N PRO A 86 -16.10 17.76 2.99
CA PRO A 86 -15.00 18.59 3.47
C PRO A 86 -14.32 17.95 4.69
N ARG A 87 -13.09 18.34 4.93
CA ARG A 87 -12.35 17.95 6.13
C ARG A 87 -12.77 18.78 7.34
N PRO A 88 -12.44 18.31 8.58
CA PRO A 88 -12.54 19.14 9.77
C PRO A 88 -11.78 20.48 9.61
N GLU A 89 -12.21 21.53 10.31
CA GLU A 89 -11.58 22.85 10.24
C GLU A 89 -10.10 22.83 10.62
N LEU A 90 -9.71 22.01 11.60
CA LEU A 90 -8.32 21.76 11.96
C LEU A 90 -7.45 21.31 10.77
N ALA A 91 -8.05 20.71 9.78
CA ALA A 91 -7.39 20.23 8.57
C ALA A 91 -7.68 21.11 7.34
N ALA A 92 -8.14 22.34 7.49
CA ALA A 92 -8.46 23.22 6.37
C ALA A 92 -7.28 23.47 5.41
N GLY A 93 -6.05 23.35 5.90
CA GLY A 93 -4.82 23.43 5.09
C GLY A 93 -4.48 22.15 4.31
N TYR A 94 -5.14 21.02 4.59
CA TYR A 94 -4.94 19.77 3.85
C TYR A 94 -5.85 19.73 2.64
N GLY A 95 -5.30 19.47 1.46
CA GLY A 95 -6.09 19.28 0.24
C GLY A 95 -6.99 18.05 0.28
N GLY A 96 -8.01 18.08 -0.59
CA GLY A 96 -8.87 16.92 -0.86
C GLY A 96 -9.98 16.69 0.16
N TYR A 97 -10.76 15.62 -0.08
CA TYR A 97 -11.96 15.28 0.68
C TYR A 97 -11.66 14.36 1.86
N SER A 98 -12.51 14.42 2.92
CA SER A 98 -12.30 13.64 4.13
C SER A 98 -12.80 12.20 4.00
N PHE A 99 -13.96 11.97 3.40
CA PHE A 99 -14.66 10.68 3.43
C PHE A 99 -14.43 9.82 2.18
N PRO A 100 -14.09 8.56 2.39
CA PRO A 100 -13.61 7.93 3.62
C PRO A 100 -12.11 8.20 3.86
N SER A 101 -11.60 7.86 5.06
CA SER A 101 -10.19 8.00 5.36
C SER A 101 -9.34 7.00 4.56
N ALA A 102 -8.53 7.50 3.63
CA ALA A 102 -7.64 6.67 2.81
C ALA A 102 -6.55 5.96 3.64
N HIS A 103 -6.02 6.62 4.69
CA HIS A 103 -5.05 5.99 5.61
C HIS A 103 -5.67 4.83 6.38
N ALA A 104 -6.87 5.01 6.93
CA ALA A 104 -7.57 3.97 7.67
C ALA A 104 -7.94 2.79 6.76
N MET A 105 -8.45 3.08 5.56
CA MET A 105 -8.78 2.04 4.56
C MET A 105 -7.54 1.31 4.05
N GLY A 106 -6.49 2.04 3.70
CA GLY A 106 -5.22 1.48 3.23
C GLY A 106 -4.55 0.59 4.29
N ALA A 107 -4.49 1.06 5.55
CA ALA A 107 -3.98 0.26 6.67
C ALA A 107 -4.82 -1.01 6.88
N ALA A 108 -6.15 -0.91 6.87
CA ALA A 108 -7.06 -2.05 7.02
C ALA A 108 -6.87 -3.07 5.88
N ALA A 109 -6.76 -2.62 4.65
CA ALA A 109 -6.53 -3.45 3.49
C ALA A 109 -5.15 -4.13 3.53
N PHE A 110 -4.08 -3.37 3.76
CA PHE A 110 -2.71 -3.89 3.76
C PHE A 110 -2.44 -4.83 4.93
N TYR A 111 -2.63 -4.37 6.18
CA TYR A 111 -2.34 -5.20 7.36
C TYR A 111 -3.33 -6.35 7.51
N GLY A 112 -4.60 -6.15 7.08
CA GLY A 112 -5.59 -7.20 7.01
C GLY A 112 -5.20 -8.30 6.01
N ALA A 113 -4.80 -7.94 4.79
CA ALA A 113 -4.30 -8.88 3.79
C ALA A 113 -3.05 -9.60 4.29
N LEU A 114 -2.10 -8.85 4.89
CA LEU A 114 -0.89 -9.45 5.45
C LEU A 114 -1.20 -10.47 6.54
N ALA A 115 -2.15 -10.21 7.44
CA ALA A 115 -2.58 -11.15 8.47
C ALA A 115 -3.20 -12.44 7.90
N VAL A 116 -3.83 -12.35 6.74
CA VAL A 116 -4.39 -13.51 6.03
C VAL A 116 -3.30 -14.33 5.36
N VAL A 117 -2.37 -13.68 4.63
CA VAL A 117 -1.40 -14.38 3.78
C VAL A 117 -0.11 -14.78 4.53
N ALA A 118 0.22 -14.14 5.65
CA ALA A 118 1.40 -14.48 6.43
C ALA A 118 1.28 -15.87 7.06
N ASP A 119 2.41 -16.56 7.21
CA ASP A 119 2.53 -17.89 7.84
C ASP A 119 3.30 -17.87 9.16
N THR A 120 3.87 -16.72 9.51
CA THR A 120 4.65 -16.53 10.75
C THR A 120 3.72 -16.36 11.95
N GLY A 121 3.98 -17.09 13.00
CA GLY A 121 3.18 -17.04 14.22
C GLY A 121 1.81 -17.71 14.10
N THR A 122 1.05 -17.66 15.19
CA THR A 122 -0.33 -18.19 15.22
C THR A 122 -1.29 -17.25 14.51
N ARG A 123 -2.42 -17.79 14.05
CA ARG A 123 -3.49 -16.99 13.44
C ARG A 123 -3.95 -15.86 14.35
N LEU A 124 -4.12 -16.14 15.65
CA LEU A 124 -4.52 -15.13 16.63
C LEU A 124 -3.50 -14.00 16.73
N GLN A 125 -2.21 -14.32 16.82
CA GLN A 125 -1.14 -13.31 16.88
C GLN A 125 -1.17 -12.38 15.65
N ARG A 126 -1.32 -12.93 14.45
CA ARG A 126 -1.38 -12.14 13.21
C ARG A 126 -2.56 -11.18 13.22
N TYR A 127 -3.76 -11.66 13.58
CA TYR A 127 -4.94 -10.80 13.63
C TYR A 127 -4.87 -9.76 14.75
N VAL A 128 -4.31 -10.10 15.92
CA VAL A 128 -4.10 -9.14 17.01
C VAL A 128 -3.13 -8.05 16.61
N VAL A 129 -1.98 -8.41 16.03
CA VAL A 129 -0.99 -7.43 15.55
C VAL A 129 -1.59 -6.53 14.48
N ALA A 130 -2.22 -7.10 13.46
CA ALA A 130 -2.85 -6.32 12.41
C ALA A 130 -3.94 -5.40 12.94
N GLY A 131 -4.83 -5.92 13.79
CA GLY A 131 -5.92 -5.15 14.41
C GLY A 131 -5.38 -3.99 15.27
N THR A 132 -4.30 -4.23 16.02
CA THR A 132 -3.63 -3.17 16.81
C THR A 132 -3.09 -2.06 15.91
N VAL A 133 -2.35 -2.41 14.85
CA VAL A 133 -1.79 -1.40 13.93
C VAL A 133 -2.91 -0.64 13.21
N ILE A 134 -3.92 -1.35 12.71
CA ILE A 134 -5.09 -0.74 12.06
C ILE A 134 -5.79 0.22 13.03
N GLY A 135 -6.02 -0.19 14.26
CA GLY A 135 -6.65 0.64 15.29
C GLY A 135 -5.83 1.88 15.63
N LEU A 136 -4.51 1.73 15.77
CA LEU A 136 -3.60 2.86 16.03
C LEU A 136 -3.58 3.86 14.87
N VAL A 137 -3.47 3.40 13.63
CA VAL A 137 -3.55 4.26 12.44
C VAL A 137 -4.91 4.94 12.37
N ALA A 138 -6.00 4.19 12.53
CA ALA A 138 -7.35 4.71 12.50
C ALA A 138 -7.55 5.81 13.56
N PHE A 139 -7.17 5.55 14.81
CA PHE A 139 -7.29 6.50 15.90
C PHE A 139 -6.40 7.73 15.69
N SER A 140 -5.18 7.57 15.16
CA SER A 140 -4.31 8.70 14.87
C SER A 140 -4.96 9.75 13.96
N ARG A 141 -5.81 9.32 12.99
CA ARG A 141 -6.48 10.25 12.05
C ARG A 141 -7.50 11.16 12.74
N VAL A 142 -8.12 10.65 13.80
CA VAL A 142 -9.06 11.41 14.65
C VAL A 142 -8.28 12.34 15.56
N VAL A 143 -7.24 11.83 16.23
CA VAL A 143 -6.40 12.60 17.18
C VAL A 143 -5.73 13.79 16.51
N ILE A 144 -5.15 13.62 15.32
CA ILE A 144 -4.51 14.74 14.59
C ILE A 144 -5.54 15.67 13.92
N GLY A 145 -6.83 15.35 13.98
CA GLY A 145 -7.92 16.22 13.55
C GLY A 145 -8.12 16.30 12.04
N VAL A 146 -7.61 15.34 11.25
CA VAL A 146 -7.70 15.39 9.77
C VAL A 146 -8.87 14.62 9.19
N HIS A 147 -9.58 13.85 10.02
CA HIS A 147 -10.76 13.06 9.66
C HIS A 147 -11.75 13.01 10.81
N PHE A 148 -13.03 12.96 10.48
CA PHE A 148 -14.08 12.62 11.43
C PHE A 148 -14.02 11.14 11.81
N VAL A 149 -14.58 10.80 12.96
CA VAL A 149 -14.68 9.40 13.41
C VAL A 149 -15.36 8.50 12.36
N GLY A 150 -16.43 9.01 11.74
CA GLY A 150 -17.17 8.30 10.70
C GLY A 150 -16.32 7.98 9.46
N ASP A 151 -15.47 8.91 9.03
CA ASP A 151 -14.56 8.68 7.88
C ASP A 151 -13.63 7.49 8.13
N VAL A 152 -13.17 7.39 9.37
CA VAL A 152 -12.19 6.39 9.80
C VAL A 152 -12.87 5.03 9.97
N VAL A 153 -14.01 4.97 10.66
CA VAL A 153 -14.78 3.73 10.89
C VAL A 153 -15.19 3.11 9.55
N VAL A 154 -15.73 3.93 8.64
CA VAL A 154 -16.13 3.45 7.31
C VAL A 154 -14.90 3.05 6.49
N GLY A 155 -13.80 3.79 6.56
CA GLY A 155 -12.55 3.41 5.89
C GLY A 155 -12.06 2.03 6.33
N VAL A 156 -11.95 1.79 7.65
CA VAL A 156 -11.57 0.48 8.20
C VAL A 156 -12.55 -0.61 7.76
N ALA A 157 -13.86 -0.36 7.90
CA ALA A 157 -14.88 -1.35 7.55
C ALA A 157 -14.80 -1.78 6.08
N ILE A 158 -14.64 -0.83 5.15
CA ILE A 158 -14.53 -1.13 3.72
C ILE A 158 -13.21 -1.86 3.43
N GLY A 159 -12.08 -1.41 4.01
CA GLY A 159 -10.80 -2.07 3.82
C GLY A 159 -10.82 -3.53 4.28
N LEU A 160 -11.36 -3.81 5.48
CA LEU A 160 -11.51 -5.17 5.98
C LEU A 160 -12.53 -6.00 5.20
N ALA A 161 -13.65 -5.40 4.78
CA ALA A 161 -14.64 -6.07 3.95
C ALA A 161 -14.05 -6.51 2.61
N PHE A 162 -13.23 -5.65 1.99
CA PHE A 162 -12.56 -5.98 0.75
C PHE A 162 -11.57 -7.13 0.93
N VAL A 163 -10.75 -7.11 2.00
CA VAL A 163 -9.89 -8.25 2.37
C VAL A 163 -10.70 -9.52 2.59
N ALA A 164 -11.81 -9.43 3.33
CA ALA A 164 -12.66 -10.59 3.63
C ALA A 164 -13.29 -11.19 2.37
N LEU A 165 -13.74 -10.36 1.43
CA LEU A 165 -14.28 -10.80 0.15
C LEU A 165 -13.23 -11.56 -0.67
N VAL A 166 -12.02 -11.01 -0.77
CA VAL A 166 -10.91 -11.65 -1.48
C VAL A 166 -10.46 -12.94 -0.77
N ALA A 167 -10.40 -12.94 0.56
CA ALA A 167 -9.97 -14.10 1.35
C ALA A 167 -11.04 -15.20 1.45
N HIS A 168 -12.32 -14.89 1.21
CA HIS A 168 -13.42 -15.86 1.25
C HIS A 168 -13.28 -16.89 0.12
N ASP A 169 -12.93 -16.43 -1.05
CA ASP A 169 -12.57 -17.29 -2.17
C ASP A 169 -11.08 -17.63 -2.11
N ARG A 170 -10.76 -18.82 -1.63
CA ARG A 170 -9.36 -19.32 -1.54
C ARG A 170 -8.70 -19.50 -2.91
N THR A 171 -9.47 -19.37 -3.99
CA THR A 171 -9.02 -19.42 -5.37
C THR A 171 -8.84 -18.02 -5.97
N SER A 172 -8.99 -16.95 -5.15
CA SER A 172 -8.79 -15.59 -5.62
C SER A 172 -7.38 -15.40 -6.15
N GLU A 173 -7.26 -15.40 -7.46
CA GLU A 173 -6.00 -15.19 -8.16
C GLU A 173 -5.67 -13.68 -8.21
N PRO A 174 -4.40 -13.30 -8.08
CA PRO A 174 -4.00 -11.90 -8.22
C PRO A 174 -4.48 -11.26 -9.53
N ASP A 175 -4.57 -12.02 -10.62
CA ASP A 175 -5.09 -11.59 -11.93
C ASP A 175 -6.44 -10.93 -11.81
N PHE A 176 -7.36 -11.61 -11.16
CA PHE A 176 -8.74 -11.15 -11.02
C PHE A 176 -8.80 -9.89 -10.14
N ILE A 177 -8.04 -9.85 -9.05
CA ILE A 177 -8.06 -8.72 -8.15
C ILE A 177 -7.39 -7.48 -8.76
N PHE A 178 -6.28 -7.64 -9.52
CA PHE A 178 -5.69 -6.55 -10.28
C PHE A 178 -6.67 -6.00 -11.32
N ALA A 179 -7.38 -6.88 -12.05
CA ALA A 179 -8.37 -6.45 -13.03
C ALA A 179 -9.55 -5.72 -12.38
N ILE A 180 -10.07 -6.21 -11.25
CA ILE A 180 -11.11 -5.52 -10.47
C ILE A 180 -10.62 -4.15 -10.01
N ALA A 181 -9.40 -4.06 -9.48
CA ALA A 181 -8.82 -2.80 -9.05
C ALA A 181 -8.73 -1.78 -10.20
N ALA A 182 -8.36 -2.24 -11.41
CA ALA A 182 -8.32 -1.40 -12.61
C ALA A 182 -9.73 -0.91 -13.02
N VAL A 183 -10.72 -1.79 -13.00
CA VAL A 183 -12.12 -1.41 -13.28
C VAL A 183 -12.62 -0.38 -12.28
N ILE A 184 -12.37 -0.60 -10.98
CA ILE A 184 -12.76 0.35 -9.92
C ILE A 184 -12.06 1.70 -10.15
N ALA A 185 -10.76 1.72 -10.49
CA ALA A 185 -10.02 2.96 -10.76
C ALA A 185 -10.62 3.75 -11.95
N ILE A 186 -10.98 3.07 -13.02
CA ILE A 186 -11.64 3.69 -14.18
C ILE A 186 -13.02 4.21 -13.82
N LEU A 187 -13.83 3.43 -13.08
CA LEU A 187 -15.14 3.88 -12.60
C LEU A 187 -15.02 5.09 -11.68
N SER A 188 -14.01 5.12 -10.81
CA SER A 188 -13.74 6.25 -9.93
C SER A 188 -13.48 7.55 -10.71
N PHE A 189 -12.78 7.45 -11.83
CA PHE A 189 -12.58 8.59 -12.73
C PHE A 189 -13.90 9.05 -13.38
N ILE A 190 -14.68 8.11 -13.88
CA ILE A 190 -15.98 8.40 -14.51
C ILE A 190 -16.94 9.08 -13.52
N LEU A 191 -16.89 8.66 -12.24
CA LEU A 191 -17.69 9.23 -11.15
C LEU A 191 -17.20 10.60 -10.66
N GLY A 192 -16.20 11.18 -11.34
CA GLY A 192 -15.74 12.54 -11.08
C GLY A 192 -14.66 12.69 -10.01
N SER A 193 -14.09 11.59 -9.52
CA SER A 193 -12.93 11.66 -8.62
C SER A 193 -11.75 12.33 -9.33
N ARG A 194 -11.08 13.23 -8.63
CA ARG A 194 -9.84 13.87 -9.08
C ARG A 194 -8.65 13.50 -8.20
N GLU A 195 -8.90 13.12 -6.95
CA GLU A 195 -7.84 12.71 -6.02
C GLU A 195 -7.29 11.35 -6.39
N PHE A 196 -5.98 11.27 -6.52
CA PHE A 196 -5.24 10.02 -6.80
C PHE A 196 -5.68 9.25 -8.05
N THR A 197 -6.54 9.79 -8.88
CA THR A 197 -7.16 9.05 -10.00
C THR A 197 -6.14 8.65 -11.04
N ALA A 198 -5.29 9.57 -11.49
CA ALA A 198 -4.23 9.29 -12.46
C ALA A 198 -3.29 8.19 -11.93
N MET A 199 -2.89 8.29 -10.65
CA MET A 199 -2.05 7.31 -9.98
C MET A 199 -2.73 5.94 -9.91
N THR A 200 -4.00 5.87 -9.49
CA THR A 200 -4.72 4.59 -9.36
C THR A 200 -4.94 3.90 -10.69
N ILE A 201 -5.35 4.64 -11.73
CA ILE A 201 -5.51 4.10 -13.07
C ILE A 201 -4.18 3.57 -13.60
N GLY A 202 -3.13 4.38 -13.54
CA GLY A 202 -1.81 3.98 -14.01
C GLY A 202 -1.31 2.74 -13.26
N ALA A 203 -1.29 2.79 -11.94
CA ALA A 203 -0.77 1.70 -11.12
C ALA A 203 -1.55 0.38 -11.32
N THR A 204 -2.87 0.43 -11.37
CA THR A 204 -3.69 -0.78 -11.54
C THR A 204 -3.55 -1.38 -12.94
N ILE A 205 -3.53 -0.56 -13.99
CA ILE A 205 -3.31 -1.04 -15.37
C ILE A 205 -1.90 -1.63 -15.51
N GLY A 206 -0.88 -0.91 -15.02
CA GLY A 206 0.50 -1.38 -15.06
C GLY A 206 0.69 -2.71 -14.31
N ALA A 207 0.10 -2.83 -13.12
CA ALA A 207 0.11 -4.08 -12.37
C ALA A 207 -0.60 -5.22 -13.10
N THR A 208 -1.79 -4.96 -13.65
CA THR A 208 -2.58 -5.97 -14.40
C THR A 208 -1.77 -6.51 -15.58
N ILE A 209 -1.18 -5.62 -16.38
CA ILE A 209 -0.39 -6.02 -17.56
C ILE A 209 0.87 -6.78 -17.11
N ALA A 210 1.64 -6.21 -16.19
CA ALA A 210 2.90 -6.83 -15.75
C ALA A 210 2.67 -8.21 -15.14
N TRP A 211 1.62 -8.39 -14.33
CA TRP A 211 1.31 -9.66 -13.71
C TRP A 211 1.09 -10.78 -14.72
N GLN A 212 0.43 -10.50 -15.87
CA GLN A 212 0.24 -11.50 -16.93
C GLN A 212 1.57 -12.06 -17.45
N TYR A 213 2.62 -11.25 -17.49
CA TYR A 213 3.95 -11.69 -17.93
C TYR A 213 4.74 -12.44 -16.88
N VAL A 214 4.58 -12.07 -15.61
CA VAL A 214 5.46 -12.58 -14.56
C VAL A 214 4.84 -13.73 -13.77
N LYS A 215 3.53 -13.94 -13.80
CA LYS A 215 2.82 -14.93 -12.97
C LYS A 215 3.30 -16.38 -13.16
N ALA A 216 3.67 -16.76 -14.37
CA ALA A 216 4.15 -18.10 -14.69
C ALA A 216 5.65 -18.28 -14.45
N LEU A 217 6.37 -17.23 -14.04
CA LEU A 217 7.81 -17.26 -13.82
C LEU A 217 8.11 -17.44 -12.34
N SER A 218 9.20 -18.15 -12.04
CA SER A 218 9.70 -18.35 -10.66
C SER A 218 11.14 -17.85 -10.56
N PRO A 219 11.35 -16.50 -10.64
CA PRO A 219 12.69 -15.93 -10.65
C PRO A 219 13.38 -16.11 -9.30
N GLN A 220 14.68 -16.37 -9.34
CA GLN A 220 15.57 -16.47 -8.17
C GLN A 220 16.66 -15.40 -8.23
N PRO A 221 16.30 -14.15 -8.04
CA PRO A 221 17.25 -13.05 -8.11
C PRO A 221 18.14 -12.98 -6.88
N ARG A 222 19.40 -12.56 -7.07
CA ARG A 222 20.25 -12.15 -5.94
C ARG A 222 19.70 -10.85 -5.33
N GLY A 223 19.73 -10.73 -4.00
CA GLY A 223 19.26 -9.55 -3.30
C GLY A 223 19.94 -8.24 -3.75
N ALA A 224 21.24 -8.31 -4.09
CA ALA A 224 22.00 -7.19 -4.62
C ALA A 224 21.46 -6.68 -5.95
N ALA A 225 20.99 -7.54 -6.84
CA ALA A 225 20.40 -7.14 -8.12
C ALA A 225 19.07 -6.41 -7.91
N ILE A 226 18.24 -6.91 -6.98
CA ILE A 226 16.98 -6.26 -6.60
C ILE A 226 17.24 -4.86 -6.03
N VAL A 227 18.18 -4.74 -5.09
CA VAL A 227 18.54 -3.44 -4.47
C VAL A 227 19.02 -2.45 -5.53
N LEU A 228 19.88 -2.88 -6.44
CA LEU A 228 20.42 -2.04 -7.51
C LEU A 228 19.29 -1.53 -8.43
N LEU A 229 18.42 -2.43 -8.89
CA LEU A 229 17.28 -2.05 -9.75
C LEU A 229 16.27 -1.18 -9.00
N GLY A 230 15.96 -1.49 -7.75
CA GLY A 230 15.09 -0.68 -6.91
C GLY A 230 15.63 0.74 -6.74
N TYR A 231 16.94 0.88 -6.51
CA TYR A 231 17.58 2.19 -6.44
C TYR A 231 17.48 2.97 -7.75
N LEU A 232 17.61 2.31 -8.89
CA LEU A 232 17.45 2.94 -10.21
C LEU A 232 16.03 3.41 -10.50
N CYS A 233 15.02 2.86 -9.83
CA CYS A 233 13.64 3.31 -9.95
C CYS A 233 13.33 4.58 -9.15
N LEU A 234 14.12 4.93 -8.12
CA LEU A 234 13.85 6.07 -7.24
C LEU A 234 13.77 7.42 -7.97
N PRO A 235 14.69 7.78 -8.91
CA PRO A 235 14.58 9.04 -9.64
C PRO A 235 13.27 9.18 -10.42
N VAL A 236 12.76 8.07 -10.97
CA VAL A 236 11.48 8.07 -11.70
C VAL A 236 10.32 8.36 -10.76
N VAL A 237 10.29 7.71 -9.59
CA VAL A 237 9.24 7.95 -8.58
C VAL A 237 9.29 9.38 -8.06
N ILE A 238 10.49 9.89 -7.76
CA ILE A 238 10.69 11.27 -7.31
C ILE A 238 10.23 12.25 -8.40
N GLY A 239 10.62 12.04 -9.65
CA GLY A 239 10.21 12.87 -10.79
C GLY A 239 8.69 12.92 -10.96
N LEU A 240 8.02 11.76 -10.89
CA LEU A 240 6.55 11.69 -10.98
C LEU A 240 5.84 12.45 -9.86
N ARG A 241 6.43 12.50 -8.67
CA ARG A 241 5.89 13.29 -7.54
C ARG A 241 6.20 14.77 -7.65
N ALA A 242 7.29 15.15 -8.31
CA ALA A 242 7.70 16.54 -8.45
C ALA A 242 6.96 17.26 -9.58
N VAL A 243 6.69 16.58 -10.71
CA VAL A 243 6.08 17.19 -11.89
C VAL A 243 4.75 17.93 -11.61
N PRO A 244 3.77 17.34 -10.89
CA PRO A 244 2.51 18.02 -10.56
C PRO A 244 2.68 19.28 -9.69
N VAL A 245 3.76 19.34 -8.92
CA VAL A 245 4.05 20.52 -8.06
C VAL A 245 4.41 21.73 -8.89
N PHE A 246 5.12 21.52 -10.01
CA PHE A 246 5.56 22.62 -10.88
C PHE A 246 4.53 22.99 -11.96
N TRP A 247 3.70 22.03 -12.38
CA TRP A 247 2.67 22.21 -13.42
C TRP A 247 1.33 21.59 -12.98
N PRO A 248 0.68 22.16 -11.95
CA PRO A 248 -0.63 21.68 -11.51
C PRO A 248 -1.67 21.87 -12.61
N ASP A 249 -2.65 21.00 -12.65
CA ASP A 249 -3.86 21.09 -13.52
C ASP A 249 -3.61 21.01 -15.03
N HIS A 250 -2.42 20.65 -15.48
CA HIS A 250 -2.16 20.49 -16.90
C HIS A 250 -2.50 19.06 -17.36
N VAL A 251 -3.32 18.93 -18.40
CA VAL A 251 -3.77 17.61 -18.93
C VAL A 251 -2.59 16.68 -19.24
N LEU A 252 -1.48 17.20 -19.79
CA LEU A 252 -0.29 16.41 -20.08
C LEU A 252 0.33 15.84 -18.79
N VAL A 253 0.25 16.54 -17.68
CA VAL A 253 0.75 16.03 -16.38
C VAL A 253 -0.07 14.83 -15.94
N SER A 254 -1.40 14.88 -16.01
CA SER A 254 -2.25 13.74 -15.69
C SER A 254 -1.96 12.53 -16.59
N VAL A 255 -1.71 12.74 -17.88
CA VAL A 255 -1.32 11.65 -18.80
C VAL A 255 0.05 11.08 -18.42
N LEU A 256 1.02 11.94 -18.12
CA LEU A 256 2.36 11.51 -17.66
C LEU A 256 2.28 10.75 -16.34
N GLU A 257 1.42 11.17 -15.41
CA GLU A 257 1.17 10.45 -14.16
C GLU A 257 0.61 9.05 -14.42
N VAL A 258 -0.43 8.92 -15.26
CA VAL A 258 -1.01 7.60 -15.60
C VAL A 258 0.08 6.69 -16.20
N ILE A 259 0.80 7.15 -17.20
CA ILE A 259 1.86 6.37 -17.84
C ILE A 259 2.99 6.05 -16.85
N GLY A 260 3.43 7.05 -16.10
CA GLY A 260 4.52 6.92 -15.15
C GLY A 260 4.20 5.93 -14.03
N TYR A 261 3.02 6.02 -13.42
CA TYR A 261 2.60 5.07 -12.40
C TYR A 261 2.36 3.67 -12.97
N ALA A 262 1.89 3.55 -14.22
CA ALA A 262 1.81 2.26 -14.88
C ALA A 262 3.19 1.62 -15.05
N VAL A 263 4.17 2.38 -15.51
CA VAL A 263 5.57 1.91 -15.67
C VAL A 263 6.19 1.55 -14.32
N VAL A 264 6.04 2.41 -13.30
CA VAL A 264 6.61 2.15 -11.95
C VAL A 264 6.03 0.89 -11.34
N THR A 265 4.70 0.71 -11.40
CA THR A 265 4.06 -0.48 -10.81
C THR A 265 4.37 -1.74 -11.63
N ALA A 266 4.40 -1.64 -12.95
CA ALA A 266 4.85 -2.74 -13.80
C ALA A 266 6.31 -3.12 -13.49
N ALA A 267 7.20 -2.14 -13.38
CA ALA A 267 8.60 -2.38 -13.01
C ALA A 267 8.71 -3.07 -11.64
N ALA A 268 7.95 -2.63 -10.63
CA ALA A 268 7.96 -3.25 -9.30
C ALA A 268 7.64 -4.76 -9.35
N LEU A 269 6.71 -5.18 -10.22
CA LEU A 269 6.38 -6.60 -10.40
C LEU A 269 7.40 -7.35 -11.26
N VAL A 270 8.05 -6.69 -12.22
CA VAL A 270 9.01 -7.27 -13.16
C VAL A 270 10.44 -7.32 -12.59
N VAL A 271 10.79 -6.45 -11.65
CA VAL A 271 12.14 -6.34 -11.06
C VAL A 271 12.72 -7.71 -10.66
N PRO A 272 12.03 -8.65 -9.98
CA PRO A 272 12.63 -9.94 -9.64
C PRO A 272 13.09 -10.75 -10.87
N VAL A 273 12.33 -10.69 -11.97
CA VAL A 273 12.65 -11.39 -13.23
C VAL A 273 13.85 -10.76 -13.94
N VAL A 274 13.93 -9.44 -13.96
CA VAL A 274 15.09 -8.73 -14.54
C VAL A 274 16.32 -8.91 -13.68
N ALA A 275 16.17 -8.85 -12.36
CA ALA A 275 17.24 -9.03 -11.39
C ALA A 275 17.91 -10.40 -11.51
N GLU A 276 17.15 -11.47 -11.76
CA GLU A 276 17.69 -12.80 -11.98
C GLU A 276 18.66 -12.83 -13.17
N ARG A 277 18.35 -12.14 -14.27
CA ARG A 277 19.22 -12.05 -15.46
C ARG A 277 20.52 -11.28 -15.19
N MET A 278 20.56 -10.53 -14.10
CA MET A 278 21.73 -9.75 -13.69
C MET A 278 22.57 -10.47 -12.62
N ASN A 279 22.21 -11.68 -12.22
CA ASN A 279 22.88 -12.40 -11.14
C ASN A 279 24.39 -12.52 -11.35
N ASP A 280 24.84 -12.76 -12.59
CA ASP A 280 26.25 -12.94 -12.94
C ASP A 280 26.93 -11.63 -13.40
N TRP A 281 26.28 -10.49 -13.20
CA TRP A 281 26.88 -9.21 -13.54
C TRP A 281 27.88 -8.77 -12.46
N PRO A 282 29.13 -8.40 -12.82
CA PRO A 282 30.21 -8.12 -11.86
C PRO A 282 29.84 -7.11 -10.75
N PRO A 283 29.12 -6.01 -11.03
CA PRO A 283 28.67 -5.10 -9.97
C PRO A 283 27.72 -5.78 -8.98
N VAL A 284 26.85 -6.67 -9.45
CA VAL A 284 25.90 -7.41 -8.59
C VAL A 284 26.67 -8.38 -7.69
N GLU A 285 27.63 -9.12 -8.23
CA GLU A 285 28.48 -10.03 -7.45
C GLU A 285 29.29 -9.29 -6.39
N TRP A 286 29.87 -8.16 -6.76
CA TRP A 286 30.62 -7.30 -5.85
C TRP A 286 29.75 -6.77 -4.72
N LEU A 287 28.53 -6.30 -5.04
CA LEU A 287 27.58 -5.81 -4.05
C LEU A 287 27.03 -6.93 -3.17
N GLN A 288 26.71 -8.08 -3.77
CA GLN A 288 26.22 -9.28 -3.07
C GLN A 288 27.20 -9.74 -1.98
N ALA A 289 28.51 -9.71 -2.26
CA ALA A 289 29.53 -10.09 -1.30
C ALA A 289 29.61 -9.16 -0.06
N ARG A 290 29.01 -7.96 -0.13
CA ARG A 290 29.07 -6.92 0.90
C ARG A 290 27.74 -6.70 1.63
N LEU A 291 26.64 -7.13 1.07
CA LEU A 291 25.34 -6.99 1.71
C LEU A 291 25.13 -8.09 2.77
N PRO A 292 24.83 -7.71 4.03
CA PRO A 292 24.65 -8.68 5.11
C PRO A 292 23.42 -9.59 4.94
N PHE A 293 22.47 -9.19 4.09
CA PHE A 293 21.22 -9.91 3.81
C PHE A 293 21.21 -10.64 2.48
N SER A 294 22.37 -10.73 1.84
CA SER A 294 22.51 -11.44 0.59
C SER A 294 22.37 -12.94 0.86
N GLY A 295 21.13 -13.46 0.85
CA GLY A 295 20.86 -14.88 1.11
C GLY A 295 21.90 -15.79 0.45
N ARG A 296 22.94 -16.15 1.19
CA ARG A 296 23.68 -17.35 0.91
C ARG A 296 22.67 -18.46 1.15
N THR A 297 22.19 -19.08 0.12
CA THR A 297 21.85 -20.49 0.22
C THR A 297 23.14 -21.13 0.75
N ILE A 298 23.16 -21.40 2.04
CA ILE A 298 24.18 -22.29 2.61
C ILE A 298 23.87 -23.60 1.92
N ASP A 299 24.70 -23.94 0.94
CA ASP A 299 24.70 -25.26 0.35
C ASP A 299 24.96 -26.21 1.51
N PRO A 300 24.00 -27.10 1.88
CA PRO A 300 24.16 -28.01 3.00
C PRO A 300 25.40 -28.91 2.84
N ASP A 301 25.91 -29.07 1.61
CA ASP A 301 27.06 -29.88 1.28
C ASP A 301 28.41 -29.15 1.47
N GLN A 302 28.42 -27.86 1.81
CA GLN A 302 29.64 -27.09 2.08
C GLN A 302 29.90 -26.80 3.57
N VAL A 303 29.25 -27.51 4.48
CA VAL A 303 29.61 -27.45 5.90
C VAL A 303 30.87 -28.34 6.10
N PRO A 304 32.06 -27.77 6.29
CA PRO A 304 33.23 -28.59 6.61
C PRO A 304 33.02 -29.17 8.01
N GLY A 305 32.72 -30.46 8.12
CA GLY A 305 32.73 -31.10 9.42
C GLY A 305 31.69 -32.18 9.73
N SER A 306 30.98 -32.75 8.76
CA SER A 306 30.21 -33.97 9.01
C SER A 306 30.81 -35.21 8.32
N ALA A 307 32.13 -35.32 8.39
CA ALA A 307 32.79 -36.57 8.11
C ALA A 307 33.21 -37.22 9.44
N GLY A 308 32.41 -38.18 9.89
CA GLY A 308 32.82 -39.31 10.69
C GLY A 308 33.23 -39.04 12.15
N ASP A 309 32.40 -39.46 13.08
CA ASP A 309 32.80 -40.48 14.04
C ASP A 309 31.55 -41.22 14.56
#